data_5038af4eedaba83f5a11ab5d159769e7
#
_entry.id   5038af4eedaba83f5a11ab5d159769e7
#
_cell.length_a   1.000
_cell.length_b   1.000
_cell.length_c   1.000
_cell.angle_alpha   90.00
_cell.angle_beta   90.00
_cell.angle_gamma   90.00
#
_symmetry.space_group_name_H-M   'P 1'
#
loop_
_entity.id
_entity.type
_entity.pdbx_description
1 polymer ?
#
loop_
_entity_poly.entity_id
_entity_poly.type
_entity_poly.pdbx_seq_one_letter_code
_entity_poly.pdbx_strand_id
1 'polypeptide(L)'
;RMFQDLSSFNQDIRDWVVSNVQNMSGMFQDATSFNQDIGGWNVSKVTNMSKIFMDAKDFNQDIGNWIVSDVIQMDQMFKNAVSFNQDIGNWNTTKVTNMGGMFRDATSFNQDVSKWDVSMVTNMQFMFDSSDLSSDNYDKLLTAWSQLTLKQAVVFTLGAVTYCNAAEARESMITTYKWRITDGGLDCSNLG
;
A
#
# COMPACT_ATOMS: atom_id res chain seq x y z
N ARG A 1 17.92 1.07 -8.94
CA ARG A 1 17.58 -0.36 -8.85
C ARG A 1 18.82 -1.15 -8.40
N MET A 2 19.34 -0.81 -7.22
CA MET A 2 20.68 -1.25 -6.80
C MET A 2 20.77 -2.75 -6.51
N PHE A 3 19.72 -3.33 -5.91
CA PHE A 3 19.68 -4.74 -5.50
C PHE A 3 18.58 -5.51 -6.25
N GLN A 4 18.11 -4.96 -7.37
CA GLN A 4 17.10 -5.62 -8.19
C GLN A 4 17.63 -6.98 -8.68
N ASP A 5 16.76 -8.00 -8.67
CA ASP A 5 17.02 -9.37 -9.11
C ASP A 5 18.09 -10.14 -8.27
N LEU A 6 18.53 -9.60 -7.12
CA LEU A 6 19.46 -10.27 -6.22
C LEU A 6 18.69 -11.09 -5.17
N SER A 7 18.16 -12.24 -5.57
CA SER A 7 17.26 -13.07 -4.76
C SER A 7 17.81 -13.50 -3.40
N SER A 8 19.13 -13.66 -3.27
CA SER A 8 19.80 -14.03 -2.02
C SER A 8 20.36 -12.85 -1.22
N PHE A 9 20.15 -11.61 -1.70
CA PHE A 9 20.65 -10.43 -0.99
C PHE A 9 19.93 -10.23 0.34
N ASN A 10 20.69 -10.28 1.43
CA ASN A 10 20.22 -10.01 2.79
C ASN A 10 21.35 -9.48 3.68
N GLN A 11 22.21 -8.60 3.13
CA GLN A 11 23.31 -8.02 3.90
C GLN A 11 22.83 -6.83 4.72
N ASP A 12 23.47 -6.63 5.87
CA ASP A 12 23.17 -5.49 6.75
C ASP A 12 23.56 -4.17 6.08
N ILE A 13 22.57 -3.31 5.89
CA ILE A 13 22.70 -2.00 5.25
C ILE A 13 22.06 -0.89 6.09
N ARG A 14 21.76 -1.17 7.38
CA ARG A 14 21.06 -0.24 8.28
C ARG A 14 21.75 1.12 8.39
N ASP A 15 23.08 1.16 8.34
CA ASP A 15 23.87 2.37 8.52
C ASP A 15 24.08 3.16 7.22
N TRP A 16 23.41 2.76 6.14
CA TRP A 16 23.53 3.50 4.88
C TRP A 16 22.88 4.87 4.96
N VAL A 17 23.59 5.88 4.47
CA VAL A 17 23.12 7.26 4.39
C VAL A 17 22.34 7.44 3.08
N VAL A 18 21.00 7.42 3.19
CA VAL A 18 20.09 7.55 2.03
C VAL A 18 19.38 8.91 1.98
N SER A 19 19.72 9.84 2.88
CA SER A 19 19.03 11.12 3.08
C SER A 19 19.00 12.07 1.86
N ASN A 20 19.75 11.80 0.81
CA ASN A 20 19.72 12.55 -0.44
C ASN A 20 19.10 11.78 -1.62
N VAL A 21 18.61 10.56 -1.37
CA VAL A 21 17.98 9.75 -2.40
C VAL A 21 16.57 10.28 -2.68
N GLN A 22 16.27 10.55 -3.95
CA GLN A 22 14.94 10.98 -4.41
C GLN A 22 14.15 9.86 -5.07
N ASN A 23 14.82 8.83 -5.58
CA ASN A 23 14.20 7.74 -6.30
C ASN A 23 14.72 6.39 -5.80
N MET A 24 13.84 5.62 -5.14
CA MET A 24 14.11 4.27 -4.66
C MET A 24 13.36 3.20 -5.47
N SER A 25 12.82 3.56 -6.65
CA SER A 25 12.03 2.63 -7.46
C SER A 25 12.78 1.33 -7.74
N GLY A 26 12.18 0.19 -7.37
CA GLY A 26 12.69 -1.15 -7.60
C GLY A 26 14.03 -1.44 -6.90
N MET A 27 14.37 -0.74 -5.80
CA MET A 27 15.67 -0.93 -5.14
C MET A 27 15.88 -2.37 -4.66
N PHE A 28 14.87 -3.01 -4.10
CA PHE A 28 14.87 -4.39 -3.63
C PHE A 28 13.90 -5.28 -4.41
N GLN A 29 13.52 -4.85 -5.61
CA GLN A 29 12.65 -5.64 -6.47
C GLN A 29 13.29 -7.01 -6.73
N ASP A 30 12.51 -8.09 -6.57
CA ASP A 30 12.96 -9.49 -6.73
C ASP A 30 14.09 -9.92 -5.76
N ALA A 31 14.41 -9.14 -4.72
CA ALA A 31 15.31 -9.51 -3.63
C ALA A 31 14.55 -10.38 -2.61
N THR A 32 14.23 -11.62 -2.97
CA THR A 32 13.28 -12.48 -2.26
C THR A 32 13.65 -12.75 -0.79
N SER A 33 14.93 -12.82 -0.47
CA SER A 33 15.42 -13.07 0.90
C SER A 33 15.70 -11.79 1.71
N PHE A 34 15.48 -10.60 1.12
CA PHE A 34 15.79 -9.35 1.81
C PHE A 34 14.84 -9.10 2.98
N ASN A 35 15.41 -9.02 4.19
CA ASN A 35 14.67 -8.72 5.42
C ASN A 35 15.56 -8.02 6.47
N GLN A 36 16.38 -7.04 6.05
CA GLN A 36 17.22 -6.28 6.98
C GLN A 36 16.49 -5.06 7.50
N ASP A 37 16.79 -4.70 8.75
CA ASP A 37 16.26 -3.51 9.40
C ASP A 37 16.75 -2.24 8.68
N ILE A 38 15.82 -1.54 8.05
CA ILE A 38 16.02 -0.26 7.36
C ILE A 38 15.08 0.82 7.89
N GLY A 39 14.40 0.55 9.02
CA GLY A 39 13.46 1.49 9.66
C GLY A 39 14.09 2.83 10.04
N GLY A 40 15.39 2.83 10.34
CA GLY A 40 16.16 4.04 10.63
C GLY A 40 16.54 4.92 9.44
N TRP A 41 16.25 4.50 8.20
CA TRP A 41 16.61 5.27 7.01
C TRP A 41 15.84 6.60 6.92
N ASN A 42 16.55 7.68 6.64
CA ASN A 42 15.92 8.96 6.32
C ASN A 42 15.52 9.00 4.84
N VAL A 43 14.24 8.71 4.58
CA VAL A 43 13.65 8.69 3.23
C VAL A 43 12.86 9.97 2.90
N SER A 44 12.97 11.02 3.69
CA SER A 44 12.15 12.23 3.61
C SER A 44 12.22 12.99 2.28
N LYS A 45 13.26 12.75 1.45
CA LYS A 45 13.40 13.36 0.12
C LYS A 45 12.95 12.43 -1.01
N VAL A 46 12.49 11.21 -0.70
CA VAL A 46 12.09 10.26 -1.74
C VAL A 46 10.74 10.66 -2.31
N THR A 47 10.66 10.73 -3.62
CA THR A 47 9.43 11.05 -4.37
C THR A 47 8.86 9.83 -5.10
N ASN A 48 9.68 8.80 -5.32
CA ASN A 48 9.28 7.59 -6.02
C ASN A 48 9.74 6.33 -5.28
N MET A 49 8.75 5.54 -4.80
CA MET A 49 8.93 4.25 -4.14
C MET A 49 8.28 3.10 -4.92
N SER A 50 7.93 3.31 -6.22
CA SER A 50 7.34 2.26 -7.04
C SER A 50 8.16 0.98 -7.00
N LYS A 51 7.53 -0.16 -6.72
CA LYS A 51 8.16 -1.49 -6.77
C LYS A 51 9.35 -1.70 -5.82
N ILE A 52 9.54 -0.85 -4.80
CA ILE A 52 10.76 -0.93 -3.96
C ILE A 52 10.93 -2.30 -3.32
N PHE A 53 9.84 -2.95 -2.87
CA PHE A 53 9.81 -4.29 -2.27
C PHE A 53 8.97 -5.29 -3.10
N MET A 54 8.76 -5.00 -4.39
CA MET A 54 8.05 -5.93 -5.26
C MET A 54 8.80 -7.26 -5.30
N ASP A 55 8.09 -8.38 -5.05
CA ASP A 55 8.64 -9.73 -4.99
C ASP A 55 9.74 -9.94 -3.91
N ALA A 56 9.89 -9.03 -2.93
CA ALA A 56 10.71 -9.21 -1.73
C ALA A 56 9.93 -10.04 -0.70
N LYS A 57 9.87 -11.35 -0.89
CA LYS A 57 8.92 -12.24 -0.20
C LYS A 57 9.13 -12.31 1.31
N ASP A 58 10.38 -12.23 1.78
CA ASP A 58 10.71 -12.34 3.19
C ASP A 58 10.65 -11.00 3.94
N PHE A 59 10.48 -9.88 3.19
CA PHE A 59 10.51 -8.54 3.79
C PHE A 59 9.32 -8.31 4.73
N ASN A 60 9.61 -8.07 6.01
CA ASN A 60 8.64 -7.72 7.05
C ASN A 60 9.25 -6.85 8.15
N GLN A 61 10.10 -5.87 7.80
CA GLN A 61 10.70 -4.97 8.79
C GLN A 61 9.82 -3.74 9.03
N ASP A 62 9.87 -3.22 10.27
CA ASP A 62 9.13 -2.02 10.66
C ASP A 62 9.69 -0.78 9.94
N ILE A 63 8.86 -0.21 9.07
CA ILE A 63 9.11 1.02 8.33
C ILE A 63 8.02 2.08 8.60
N GLY A 64 7.20 1.88 9.65
CA GLY A 64 6.10 2.77 10.02
C GLY A 64 6.54 4.20 10.33
N ASN A 65 7.79 4.37 10.76
CA ASN A 65 8.38 5.68 11.06
C ASN A 65 8.96 6.41 9.82
N TRP A 66 8.91 5.82 8.63
CA TRP A 66 9.38 6.51 7.43
C TRP A 66 8.58 7.78 7.14
N ILE A 67 9.27 8.90 6.88
CA ILE A 67 8.64 10.16 6.46
C ILE A 67 8.45 10.09 4.95
N VAL A 68 7.22 9.76 4.52
CA VAL A 68 6.86 9.57 3.10
C VAL A 68 6.07 10.75 2.51
N SER A 69 6.03 11.90 3.19
CA SER A 69 5.21 13.06 2.82
C SER A 69 5.54 13.69 1.46
N ASP A 70 6.69 13.37 0.86
CA ASP A 70 7.07 13.83 -0.47
C ASP A 70 6.88 12.77 -1.56
N VAL A 71 6.43 11.55 -1.19
CA VAL A 71 6.24 10.46 -2.16
C VAL A 71 5.01 10.70 -3.03
N ILE A 72 5.19 10.52 -4.33
CA ILE A 72 4.15 10.68 -5.37
C ILE A 72 3.74 9.32 -5.94
N GLN A 73 4.69 8.37 -6.05
CA GLN A 73 4.48 7.07 -6.65
C GLN A 73 4.75 5.94 -5.65
N MET A 74 3.74 5.09 -5.42
CA MET A 74 3.79 3.90 -4.57
C MET A 74 3.25 2.65 -5.28
N ASP A 75 3.12 2.69 -6.62
CA ASP A 75 2.58 1.57 -7.36
C ASP A 75 3.44 0.32 -7.19
N GLN A 76 2.76 -0.81 -6.95
CA GLN A 76 3.37 -2.12 -6.77
C GLN A 76 4.44 -2.19 -5.66
N MET A 77 4.41 -1.27 -4.69
CA MET A 77 5.44 -1.12 -3.65
C MET A 77 5.71 -2.42 -2.90
N PHE A 78 4.65 -3.15 -2.52
CA PHE A 78 4.69 -4.43 -1.80
C PHE A 78 4.03 -5.56 -2.60
N LYS A 79 3.94 -5.42 -3.93
CA LYS A 79 3.36 -6.49 -4.75
C LYS A 79 4.13 -7.79 -4.51
N ASN A 80 3.39 -8.87 -4.18
CA ASN A 80 3.95 -10.20 -3.90
C ASN A 80 5.01 -10.21 -2.75
N ALA A 81 4.99 -9.22 -1.85
CA ALA A 81 5.72 -9.23 -0.58
C ALA A 81 4.90 -10.01 0.45
N VAL A 82 4.90 -11.34 0.32
CA VAL A 82 3.94 -12.23 0.99
C VAL A 82 4.02 -12.22 2.51
N SER A 83 5.17 -11.84 3.09
CA SER A 83 5.36 -11.77 4.54
C SER A 83 5.04 -10.39 5.13
N PHE A 84 4.89 -9.35 4.28
CA PHE A 84 4.77 -7.97 4.77
C PHE A 84 3.43 -7.72 5.46
N ASN A 85 3.48 -7.35 6.75
CA ASN A 85 2.31 -6.98 7.55
C ASN A 85 2.65 -5.97 8.66
N GLN A 86 3.49 -4.96 8.39
CA GLN A 86 3.85 -3.93 9.37
C GLN A 86 2.87 -2.76 9.34
N ASP A 87 2.67 -2.13 10.50
CA ASP A 87 1.81 -0.94 10.63
C ASP A 87 2.43 0.27 9.91
N ILE A 88 1.77 0.67 8.85
CA ILE A 88 2.11 1.85 8.04
C ILE A 88 0.93 2.85 7.97
N GLY A 89 -0.07 2.67 8.84
CA GLY A 89 -1.28 3.49 8.88
C GLY A 89 -1.04 4.98 9.16
N ASN A 90 0.09 5.33 9.77
CA ASN A 90 0.44 6.72 10.06
C ASN A 90 1.23 7.43 8.94
N TRP A 91 1.46 6.80 7.80
CA TRP A 91 2.11 7.45 6.66
C TRP A 91 1.30 8.62 6.12
N ASN A 92 1.96 9.76 5.90
CA ASN A 92 1.35 10.91 5.23
C ASN A 92 1.36 10.70 3.71
N THR A 93 0.20 10.36 3.14
CA THR A 93 0.04 10.03 1.71
C THR A 93 -0.56 11.16 0.87
N THR A 94 -0.66 12.38 1.41
CA THR A 94 -1.34 13.53 0.78
C THR A 94 -0.86 13.88 -0.63
N LYS A 95 0.37 13.51 -1.01
CA LYS A 95 0.93 13.76 -2.36
C LYS A 95 0.88 12.55 -3.29
N VAL A 96 0.47 11.38 -2.79
CA VAL A 96 0.49 10.16 -3.59
C VAL A 96 -0.59 10.22 -4.67
N THR A 97 -0.21 9.93 -5.91
CA THR A 97 -1.12 9.93 -7.07
C THR A 97 -1.35 8.53 -7.63
N ASN A 98 -0.47 7.57 -7.33
CA ASN A 98 -0.54 6.22 -7.87
C ASN A 98 -0.24 5.17 -6.78
N MET A 99 -1.23 4.32 -6.50
CA MET A 99 -1.17 3.18 -5.56
C MET A 99 -1.55 1.86 -6.26
N GLY A 100 -1.52 1.82 -7.60
CA GLY A 100 -1.93 0.63 -8.36
C GLY A 100 -1.11 -0.61 -7.98
N GLY A 101 -1.80 -1.70 -7.59
CA GLY A 101 -1.18 -2.97 -7.21
C GLY A 101 -0.29 -2.90 -5.98
N MET A 102 -0.43 -1.88 -5.10
CA MET A 102 0.51 -1.64 -4.00
C MET A 102 0.68 -2.86 -3.09
N PHE A 103 -0.40 -3.58 -2.76
CA PHE A 103 -0.41 -4.79 -1.94
C PHE A 103 -0.92 -6.01 -2.70
N ARG A 104 -0.90 -5.96 -4.03
CA ARG A 104 -1.33 -7.10 -4.82
C ARG A 104 -0.50 -8.34 -4.47
N ASP A 105 -1.17 -9.46 -4.21
CA ASP A 105 -0.55 -10.73 -3.83
C ASP A 105 0.28 -10.65 -2.52
N ALA A 106 0.09 -9.62 -1.67
CA ALA A 106 0.68 -9.50 -0.34
C ALA A 106 -0.20 -10.25 0.69
N THR A 107 -0.09 -11.57 0.69
CA THR A 107 -1.02 -12.50 1.35
C THR A 107 -1.03 -12.48 2.88
N SER A 108 -0.15 -11.70 3.53
CA SER A 108 -0.20 -11.45 4.98
C SER A 108 -0.69 -10.05 5.33
N PHE A 109 -0.83 -9.13 4.34
CA PHE A 109 -1.11 -7.72 4.62
C PHE A 109 -2.54 -7.49 5.08
N ASN A 110 -2.72 -7.12 6.35
CA ASN A 110 -4.01 -6.79 6.96
C ASN A 110 -3.89 -5.62 7.97
N GLN A 111 -3.29 -4.49 7.56
CA GLN A 111 -3.16 -3.33 8.42
C GLN A 111 -4.23 -2.26 8.13
N ASP A 112 -4.56 -1.48 9.16
CA ASP A 112 -5.49 -0.36 9.04
C ASP A 112 -4.83 0.84 8.35
N VAL A 113 -5.22 1.11 7.12
CA VAL A 113 -4.76 2.25 6.31
C VAL A 113 -5.85 3.32 6.12
N SER A 114 -6.88 3.30 6.95
CA SER A 114 -8.02 4.24 6.86
C SER A 114 -7.63 5.70 7.02
N LYS A 115 -6.51 5.98 7.72
CA LYS A 115 -5.99 7.35 7.92
C LYS A 115 -5.29 7.93 6.68
N TRP A 116 -5.04 7.13 5.65
CA TRP A 116 -4.39 7.64 4.45
C TRP A 116 -5.25 8.65 3.72
N ASP A 117 -4.65 9.74 3.32
CA ASP A 117 -5.29 10.70 2.41
C ASP A 117 -5.11 10.22 0.97
N VAL A 118 -6.22 9.85 0.32
CA VAL A 118 -6.24 9.38 -1.06
C VAL A 118 -6.85 10.41 -2.02
N SER A 119 -7.02 11.66 -1.59
CA SER A 119 -7.65 12.73 -2.36
C SER A 119 -6.94 13.07 -3.67
N MET A 120 -5.63 12.79 -3.76
CA MET A 120 -4.84 13.02 -4.96
C MET A 120 -4.67 11.77 -5.83
N VAL A 121 -5.11 10.59 -5.36
CA VAL A 121 -4.87 9.32 -6.06
C VAL A 121 -5.76 9.22 -7.31
N THR A 122 -5.15 8.80 -8.42
CA THR A 122 -5.81 8.60 -9.72
C THR A 122 -5.79 7.16 -10.20
N ASN A 123 -4.96 6.30 -9.58
CA ASN A 123 -4.86 4.88 -9.91
C ASN A 123 -4.76 4.03 -8.64
N MET A 124 -5.72 3.12 -8.46
CA MET A 124 -5.77 2.13 -7.37
C MET A 124 -6.15 0.73 -7.91
N GLN A 125 -5.92 0.48 -9.20
CA GLN A 125 -6.22 -0.82 -9.79
C GLN A 125 -5.42 -1.92 -9.09
N PHE A 126 -6.08 -3.01 -8.71
CA PHE A 126 -5.47 -4.19 -8.07
C PHE A 126 -4.75 -3.89 -6.74
N MET A 127 -5.11 -2.79 -6.03
CA MET A 127 -4.37 -2.34 -4.86
C MET A 127 -4.25 -3.41 -3.77
N PHE A 128 -5.34 -4.14 -3.51
CA PHE A 128 -5.42 -5.20 -2.50
C PHE A 128 -5.79 -6.57 -3.09
N ASP A 129 -5.69 -6.73 -4.40
CA ASP A 129 -6.03 -7.98 -5.05
C ASP A 129 -5.19 -9.13 -4.50
N SER A 130 -5.84 -10.22 -4.03
CA SER A 130 -5.18 -11.35 -3.37
C SER A 130 -4.35 -10.99 -2.11
N SER A 131 -4.67 -9.89 -1.42
CA SER A 131 -4.14 -9.61 -0.07
C SER A 131 -4.99 -10.29 1.00
N ASP A 132 -4.57 -10.19 2.27
CA ASP A 132 -5.33 -10.67 3.45
C ASP A 132 -6.18 -9.56 4.11
N LEU A 133 -6.49 -8.49 3.39
CA LEU A 133 -7.25 -7.36 3.93
C LEU A 133 -8.63 -7.83 4.42
N SER A 134 -8.85 -7.71 5.72
CA SER A 134 -10.11 -8.10 6.36
C SER A 134 -11.26 -7.17 6.01
N SER A 135 -12.49 -7.66 6.10
CA SER A 135 -13.71 -6.85 5.93
C SER A 135 -13.73 -5.67 6.89
N ASP A 136 -13.26 -5.84 8.14
CA ASP A 136 -13.18 -4.76 9.13
C ASP A 136 -12.25 -3.62 8.70
N ASN A 137 -11.06 -3.94 8.21
CA ASN A 137 -10.13 -2.93 7.75
C ASN A 137 -10.61 -2.30 6.43
N TYR A 138 -11.29 -3.06 5.59
CA TYR A 138 -11.93 -2.53 4.38
C TYR A 138 -13.10 -1.59 4.72
N ASP A 139 -13.96 -1.92 5.68
CA ASP A 139 -15.04 -1.04 6.16
C ASP A 139 -14.49 0.28 6.71
N LYS A 140 -13.42 0.22 7.51
CA LYS A 140 -12.77 1.43 8.06
C LYS A 140 -12.25 2.34 6.96
N LEU A 141 -11.53 1.80 5.97
CA LEU A 141 -10.99 2.62 4.90
C LEU A 141 -12.09 3.20 3.99
N LEU A 142 -13.13 2.43 3.64
CA LEU A 142 -14.26 2.96 2.86
C LEU A 142 -14.94 4.11 3.60
N THR A 143 -15.21 3.92 4.89
CA THR A 143 -15.85 4.92 5.74
C THR A 143 -15.02 6.21 5.81
N ALA A 144 -13.71 6.10 6.07
CA ALA A 144 -12.84 7.25 6.18
C ALA A 144 -12.61 7.95 4.83
N TRP A 145 -12.34 7.18 3.77
CA TRP A 145 -12.05 7.76 2.45
C TRP A 145 -13.26 8.41 1.81
N SER A 146 -14.50 7.93 2.08
CA SER A 146 -15.73 8.56 1.60
C SER A 146 -15.94 10.00 2.11
N GLN A 147 -15.25 10.38 3.20
CA GLN A 147 -15.30 11.74 3.76
C GLN A 147 -14.30 12.70 3.10
N LEU A 148 -13.42 12.21 2.24
CA LEU A 148 -12.44 13.03 1.54
C LEU A 148 -13.03 13.63 0.26
N THR A 149 -12.41 14.71 -0.24
CA THR A 149 -12.69 15.23 -1.58
C THR A 149 -11.86 14.45 -2.61
N LEU A 150 -12.48 13.46 -3.25
CA LEU A 150 -11.79 12.48 -4.09
C LEU A 150 -11.66 12.91 -5.55
N LYS A 151 -10.69 12.33 -6.28
CA LYS A 151 -10.63 12.42 -7.75
C LYS A 151 -11.78 11.64 -8.38
N GLN A 152 -12.22 12.10 -9.56
CA GLN A 152 -13.29 11.46 -10.30
C GLN A 152 -12.84 10.20 -11.06
N ALA A 153 -13.74 9.24 -11.19
CA ALA A 153 -13.62 8.06 -12.05
C ALA A 153 -12.39 7.17 -11.77
N VAL A 154 -11.93 7.13 -10.52
CA VAL A 154 -10.85 6.24 -10.10
C VAL A 154 -11.32 4.79 -10.18
N VAL A 155 -10.44 3.89 -10.65
CA VAL A 155 -10.67 2.45 -10.65
C VAL A 155 -10.02 1.85 -9.41
N PHE A 156 -10.83 1.21 -8.55
CA PHE A 156 -10.41 0.57 -7.33
C PHE A 156 -10.85 -0.89 -7.33
N THR A 157 -9.90 -1.80 -7.47
CA THR A 157 -10.16 -3.23 -7.52
C THR A 157 -9.44 -3.97 -6.40
N LEU A 158 -10.15 -4.88 -5.72
CA LEU A 158 -9.73 -5.53 -4.48
C LEU A 158 -9.88 -7.07 -4.55
N GLY A 159 -10.25 -7.62 -5.72
CA GLY A 159 -10.48 -9.06 -5.84
C GLY A 159 -11.66 -9.54 -5.01
N ALA A 160 -11.43 -10.47 -4.07
CA ALA A 160 -12.48 -11.10 -3.26
C ALA A 160 -12.72 -10.43 -1.89
N VAL A 161 -12.08 -9.29 -1.59
CA VAL A 161 -12.26 -8.57 -0.32
C VAL A 161 -13.71 -8.11 -0.19
N THR A 162 -14.36 -8.47 0.92
CA THR A 162 -15.77 -8.13 1.21
C THR A 162 -15.89 -6.97 2.20
N TYR A 163 -17.04 -6.31 2.23
CA TYR A 163 -17.40 -5.31 3.24
C TYR A 163 -18.71 -5.72 3.95
N CYS A 164 -18.96 -5.17 5.15
CA CYS A 164 -20.21 -5.39 5.87
C CYS A 164 -20.88 -4.08 6.30
N ASN A 165 -20.15 -3.19 6.94
CA ASN A 165 -20.72 -1.99 7.58
C ASN A 165 -20.57 -0.71 6.75
N ALA A 166 -19.82 -0.73 5.65
CA ALA A 166 -19.47 0.45 4.86
C ALA A 166 -20.25 0.58 3.53
N ALA A 167 -21.42 -0.06 3.41
CA ALA A 167 -22.22 -0.03 2.18
C ALA A 167 -22.56 1.38 1.71
N GLU A 168 -23.00 2.27 2.63
CA GLU A 168 -23.35 3.67 2.30
C GLU A 168 -22.11 4.48 1.89
N ALA A 169 -20.99 4.30 2.58
CA ALA A 169 -19.73 4.96 2.26
C ALA A 169 -19.25 4.56 0.85
N ARG A 170 -19.26 3.25 0.55
CA ARG A 170 -18.94 2.69 -0.76
C ARG A 170 -19.82 3.28 -1.86
N GLU A 171 -21.14 3.29 -1.66
CA GLU A 171 -22.09 3.82 -2.63
C GLU A 171 -21.91 5.33 -2.85
N SER A 172 -21.59 6.08 -1.80
CA SER A 172 -21.26 7.51 -1.89
C SER A 172 -20.06 7.76 -2.79
N MET A 173 -18.99 6.94 -2.68
CA MET A 173 -17.82 7.07 -3.57
C MET A 173 -18.19 6.79 -5.03
N ILE A 174 -19.05 5.79 -5.28
CA ILE A 174 -19.52 5.43 -6.63
C ILE A 174 -20.39 6.52 -7.22
N THR A 175 -21.38 7.01 -6.48
CA THR A 175 -22.38 7.95 -6.99
C THR A 175 -21.85 9.37 -7.12
N THR A 176 -21.07 9.84 -6.12
CA THR A 176 -20.53 11.21 -6.07
C THR A 176 -19.30 11.38 -6.94
N TYR A 177 -18.33 10.46 -6.81
CA TYR A 177 -17.04 10.59 -7.47
C TYR A 177 -16.87 9.67 -8.69
N LYS A 178 -17.92 8.88 -9.04
CA LYS A 178 -17.91 7.98 -10.19
C LYS A 178 -16.81 6.92 -10.13
N TRP A 179 -16.42 6.54 -8.91
CA TRP A 179 -15.46 5.46 -8.73
C TRP A 179 -15.99 4.13 -9.27
N ARG A 180 -15.13 3.35 -9.86
CA ARG A 180 -15.42 1.97 -10.29
C ARG A 180 -14.80 1.02 -9.28
N ILE A 181 -15.58 0.63 -8.27
CA ILE A 181 -15.15 -0.28 -7.20
C ILE A 181 -15.56 -1.69 -7.59
N THR A 182 -14.58 -2.61 -7.66
CA THR A 182 -14.80 -4.03 -7.85
C THR A 182 -14.18 -4.78 -6.68
N ASP A 183 -15.04 -5.43 -5.89
CA ASP A 183 -14.70 -6.13 -4.66
C ASP A 183 -15.53 -7.42 -4.54
N GLY A 184 -15.42 -8.14 -3.43
CA GLY A 184 -16.18 -9.36 -3.12
C GLY A 184 -17.65 -9.11 -2.76
N GLY A 185 -18.08 -7.85 -2.67
CA GLY A 185 -19.44 -7.48 -2.32
C GLY A 185 -19.75 -7.48 -0.82
N LEU A 186 -21.05 -7.37 -0.50
CA LEU A 186 -21.55 -7.37 0.87
C LEU A 186 -21.50 -8.78 1.46
N ASP A 187 -20.76 -8.95 2.54
CA ASP A 187 -20.74 -10.20 3.31
C ASP A 187 -20.54 -9.90 4.80
N CYS A 188 -21.54 -10.21 5.62
CA CYS A 188 -21.52 -10.03 7.07
C CYS A 188 -21.44 -11.38 7.83
N SER A 189 -21.11 -12.47 7.18
CA SER A 189 -21.07 -13.79 7.78
C SER A 189 -19.98 -13.97 8.84
N ASN A 190 -18.94 -13.12 8.81
CA ASN A 190 -17.78 -13.20 9.70
C ASN A 190 -17.87 -12.25 10.91
N LEU A 191 -19.04 -11.63 11.18
CA LEU A 191 -19.29 -10.87 12.39
C LEU A 191 -19.68 -11.84 13.50
N GLY A 192 -18.69 -12.39 14.22
CA GLY A 192 -18.87 -13.23 15.41
C GLY A 192 -18.28 -12.57 16.64
#